data_6c6079c97443975e6a6514a9bd612fc7
#
_entry.id   6c6079c97443975e6a6514a9bd612fc7
#
_cell.length_a   1.000
_cell.length_b   1.000
_cell.length_c   1.000
_cell.angle_alpha   90.00
_cell.angle_beta   90.00
_cell.angle_gamma   90.00
#
_symmetry.space_group_name_H-M   'P 1'
#
loop_
_entity.id
_entity.type
_entity.pdbx_description
1 polymer ?
#
loop_
_entity_poly.entity_id
_entity_poly.type
_entity_poly.pdbx_seq_one_letter_code
_entity_poly.pdbx_strand_id
1 'polypeptide(L)'
;SDLLYDCLRANKSLAAWGVEGRVPFLDKDFLDIAMRLNPEAKMCPGSTIEKKIVRKAFADMLPDSVAWRQKEQFSDGVGYSWIDTLKALTAEAVSDEQMAHAAERFPINTPQNKEEYYYRSIFQEHFPSESAARSVPSVPSVACSTAEALAWDAAFKNMNEPSGRAVKGVHEEAYDS
;
A
#
# COMPACT_ATOMS: atom_id res chain seq x y z
N SER A 1 8.23 -6.73 -3.43
CA SER A 1 7.67 -6.24 -2.16
C SER A 1 6.18 -6.49 -2.02
N ASP A 2 5.38 -6.38 -3.08
CA ASP A 2 3.92 -6.53 -3.02
C ASP A 2 3.46 -7.88 -2.46
N LEU A 3 4.21 -8.96 -2.71
CA LEU A 3 3.91 -10.28 -2.16
C LEU A 3 3.95 -10.31 -0.63
N LEU A 4 4.86 -9.53 -0.02
CA LEU A 4 5.04 -9.51 1.43
C LEU A 4 4.00 -8.64 2.14
N TYR A 5 3.43 -7.65 1.45
CA TYR A 5 2.51 -6.69 2.05
C TYR A 5 1.08 -6.90 1.56
N ASP A 6 0.80 -6.59 0.32
CA ASP A 6 -0.58 -6.57 -0.18
C ASP A 6 -1.16 -7.97 -0.35
N CYS A 7 -0.45 -8.87 -1.03
CA CYS A 7 -0.94 -10.21 -1.27
C CYS A 7 -1.04 -11.02 0.02
N LEU A 8 -0.05 -10.93 0.91
CA LEU A 8 -0.06 -11.65 2.18
C LEU A 8 -1.16 -11.14 3.09
N ARG A 9 -1.34 -9.81 3.20
CA ARG A 9 -2.41 -9.19 3.98
C ARG A 9 -3.79 -9.62 3.47
N ALA A 10 -4.03 -9.50 2.17
CA ALA A 10 -5.29 -9.91 1.57
C ALA A 10 -5.58 -11.40 1.81
N ASN A 11 -4.61 -12.27 1.58
CA ASN A 11 -4.77 -13.70 1.79
C ASN A 11 -5.09 -14.05 3.24
N LYS A 12 -4.34 -13.51 4.20
CA LYS A 12 -4.57 -13.78 5.64
C LYS A 12 -5.91 -13.24 6.11
N SER A 13 -6.30 -12.05 5.68
CA SER A 13 -7.57 -11.43 6.09
C SER A 13 -8.76 -12.25 5.59
N LEU A 14 -8.73 -12.68 4.35
CA LEU A 14 -9.79 -13.48 3.75
C LEU A 14 -9.84 -14.88 4.38
N ALA A 15 -8.69 -15.54 4.50
CA ALA A 15 -8.59 -16.89 5.05
C ALA A 15 -9.05 -16.98 6.52
N ALA A 16 -8.81 -15.94 7.32
CA ALA A 16 -9.25 -15.87 8.71
C ALA A 16 -10.78 -15.99 8.87
N TRP A 17 -11.53 -15.62 7.83
CA TRP A 17 -12.98 -15.63 7.81
C TRP A 17 -13.56 -16.66 6.83
N GLY A 18 -12.73 -17.60 6.34
CA GLY A 18 -13.17 -18.63 5.42
C GLY A 18 -13.60 -18.12 4.03
N VAL A 19 -13.11 -16.94 3.64
CA VAL A 19 -13.42 -16.32 2.34
C VAL A 19 -12.29 -16.63 1.37
N GLU A 20 -12.64 -17.15 0.19
CA GLU A 20 -11.68 -17.39 -0.90
C GLU A 20 -11.56 -16.12 -1.77
N GLY A 21 -10.35 -15.61 -1.91
CA GLY A 21 -10.05 -14.49 -2.80
C GLY A 21 -9.94 -14.95 -4.26
N ARG A 22 -10.67 -14.30 -5.16
CA ARG A 22 -10.53 -14.48 -6.60
C ARG A 22 -9.73 -13.32 -7.19
N VAL A 23 -8.68 -13.66 -7.95
CA VAL A 23 -7.71 -12.70 -8.49
C VAL A 23 -7.62 -12.82 -10.02
N PRO A 24 -8.58 -12.28 -10.78
CA PRO A 24 -8.68 -12.46 -12.24
C PRO A 24 -7.40 -12.05 -12.99
N PHE A 25 -6.67 -11.06 -12.51
CA PHE A 25 -5.41 -10.63 -13.12
C PHE A 25 -4.24 -11.61 -12.93
N LEU A 26 -4.38 -12.64 -12.08
CA LEU A 26 -3.42 -13.71 -11.89
C LEU A 26 -3.85 -15.02 -12.62
N ASP A 27 -4.95 -14.98 -13.34
CA ASP A 27 -5.35 -16.07 -14.23
C ASP A 27 -4.27 -16.31 -15.29
N LYS A 28 -3.98 -17.57 -15.56
CA LYS A 28 -2.88 -17.97 -16.44
C LYS A 28 -3.08 -17.48 -17.87
N ASP A 29 -4.28 -17.61 -18.40
CA ASP A 29 -4.58 -17.22 -19.77
C ASP A 29 -4.54 -15.70 -19.90
N PHE A 30 -5.02 -14.98 -18.88
CA PHE A 30 -4.89 -13.53 -18.82
C PHE A 30 -3.43 -13.10 -18.77
N LEU A 31 -2.60 -13.73 -17.94
CA LEU A 31 -1.17 -13.43 -17.84
C LEU A 31 -0.45 -13.69 -19.16
N ASP A 32 -0.72 -14.80 -19.82
CA ASP A 32 -0.11 -15.15 -21.10
C ASP A 32 -0.42 -14.10 -22.17
N ILE A 33 -1.65 -13.64 -22.25
CA ILE A 33 -2.05 -12.55 -23.15
C ILE A 33 -1.36 -11.24 -22.76
N ALA A 34 -1.46 -10.85 -21.48
CA ALA A 34 -0.91 -9.58 -21.01
C ALA A 34 0.61 -9.48 -21.19
N MET A 35 1.32 -10.59 -21.02
CA MET A 35 2.80 -10.63 -21.18
C MET A 35 3.23 -10.61 -22.65
N ARG A 36 2.38 -11.05 -23.57
CA ARG A 36 2.65 -11.01 -25.03
C ARG A 36 2.31 -9.69 -25.69
N LEU A 37 1.56 -8.80 -25.02
CA LEU A 37 1.29 -7.47 -25.53
C LEU A 37 2.58 -6.65 -25.65
N ASN A 38 2.70 -5.86 -26.71
CA ASN A 38 3.79 -4.90 -26.85
C ASN A 38 3.88 -4.02 -25.59
N PRO A 39 5.03 -3.93 -24.93
CA PRO A 39 5.22 -3.08 -23.76
C PRO A 39 4.79 -1.63 -23.97
N GLU A 40 5.01 -1.06 -25.16
CA GLU A 40 4.61 0.30 -25.51
C GLU A 40 3.10 0.53 -25.37
N ALA A 41 2.27 -0.49 -25.68
CA ALA A 41 0.82 -0.42 -25.53
C ALA A 41 0.37 -0.36 -24.06
N LYS A 42 1.24 -0.76 -23.13
CA LYS A 42 1.00 -0.78 -21.68
C LYS A 42 1.63 0.41 -20.96
N MET A 43 2.51 1.15 -21.62
CA MET A 43 3.14 2.32 -21.03
C MET A 43 2.14 3.46 -20.85
N CYS A 44 2.37 4.26 -19.83
CA CYS A 44 1.63 5.48 -19.53
C CYS A 44 2.61 6.66 -19.61
N PRO A 45 2.93 7.15 -20.83
CA PRO A 45 3.63 8.42 -20.95
C PRO A 45 2.72 9.52 -20.37
N GLY A 46 3.26 10.48 -19.65
CA GLY A 46 2.58 11.47 -18.81
C GLY A 46 1.35 12.21 -19.39
N SER A 47 1.01 11.99 -20.67
CA SER A 47 -0.17 12.53 -21.34
C SER A 47 -1.35 11.54 -21.43
N THR A 48 -1.23 10.34 -20.83
CA THR A 48 -2.27 9.32 -20.92
C THR A 48 -2.62 8.77 -19.55
N ILE A 49 -3.91 8.44 -19.38
CA ILE A 49 -4.41 7.81 -18.16
C ILE A 49 -3.79 6.42 -18.00
N GLU A 50 -3.49 6.06 -16.77
CA GLU A 50 -2.97 4.75 -16.39
C GLU A 50 -3.96 3.63 -16.75
N LYS A 51 -3.40 2.44 -17.06
CA LYS A 51 -4.17 1.25 -17.45
C LYS A 51 -5.08 1.46 -18.65
N LYS A 52 -4.74 2.37 -19.56
CA LYS A 52 -5.56 2.74 -20.72
C LYS A 52 -6.04 1.55 -21.55
N ILE A 53 -5.18 0.55 -21.76
CA ILE A 53 -5.54 -0.64 -22.54
C ILE A 53 -6.67 -1.43 -21.88
N VAL A 54 -6.63 -1.60 -20.56
CA VAL A 54 -7.69 -2.28 -19.80
C VAL A 54 -8.98 -1.46 -19.82
N ARG A 55 -8.88 -0.15 -19.61
CA ARG A 55 -10.03 0.76 -19.68
C ARG A 55 -10.74 0.70 -21.03
N LYS A 56 -9.98 0.72 -22.11
CA LYS A 56 -10.53 0.59 -23.46
C LYS A 56 -11.23 -0.76 -23.69
N ALA A 57 -10.67 -1.85 -23.16
CA ALA A 57 -11.26 -3.19 -23.30
C ALA A 57 -12.64 -3.31 -22.66
N PHE A 58 -12.94 -2.49 -21.63
CA PHE A 58 -14.18 -2.52 -20.87
C PHE A 58 -15.01 -1.22 -20.99
N ALA A 59 -14.65 -0.31 -21.89
CA ALA A 59 -15.30 0.98 -22.01
C ALA A 59 -16.81 0.87 -22.31
N ASP A 60 -17.19 -0.10 -23.14
CA ASP A 60 -18.59 -0.33 -23.50
C ASP A 60 -19.42 -1.03 -22.40
N MET A 61 -18.74 -1.54 -21.35
CA MET A 61 -19.36 -2.30 -20.25
C MET A 61 -19.51 -1.47 -18.98
N LEU A 62 -18.83 -0.33 -18.87
CA LEU A 62 -18.78 0.50 -17.67
C LEU A 62 -19.21 1.94 -17.99
N PRO A 63 -19.89 2.62 -17.05
CA PRO A 63 -20.12 4.05 -17.17
C PRO A 63 -18.79 4.82 -17.29
N ASP A 64 -18.79 5.90 -18.07
CA ASP A 64 -17.59 6.74 -18.28
C ASP A 64 -16.99 7.25 -16.97
N SER A 65 -17.82 7.62 -16.01
CA SER A 65 -17.40 8.05 -14.68
C SER A 65 -16.61 7.01 -13.90
N VAL A 66 -16.74 5.73 -14.25
CA VAL A 66 -15.97 4.62 -13.67
C VAL A 66 -14.79 4.24 -14.56
N ALA A 67 -15.05 4.09 -15.88
CA ALA A 67 -14.05 3.64 -16.84
C ALA A 67 -12.85 4.61 -16.91
N TRP A 68 -13.09 5.91 -16.82
CA TRP A 68 -12.09 6.96 -17.05
C TRP A 68 -11.71 7.77 -15.81
N ARG A 69 -12.20 7.36 -14.61
CA ARG A 69 -11.81 8.04 -13.38
C ARG A 69 -10.29 7.95 -13.14
N GLN A 70 -9.75 8.93 -12.42
CA GLN A 70 -8.36 8.88 -11.95
C GLN A 70 -8.10 7.60 -11.16
N LYS A 71 -6.95 6.96 -11.41
CA LYS A 71 -6.51 5.81 -10.61
C LYS A 71 -6.08 6.29 -9.24
N GLU A 72 -6.61 5.64 -8.23
CA GLU A 72 -6.20 5.85 -6.85
C GLU A 72 -5.38 4.68 -6.34
N GLN A 73 -4.48 4.94 -5.43
CA GLN A 73 -3.83 3.88 -4.67
C GLN A 73 -4.83 3.27 -3.69
N PHE A 74 -4.56 2.06 -3.22
CA PHE A 74 -5.48 1.39 -2.30
C PHE A 74 -5.69 2.17 -0.99
N SER A 75 -4.65 2.80 -0.47
CA SER A 75 -4.71 3.66 0.71
C SER A 75 -5.60 4.88 0.51
N ASP A 76 -5.55 5.48 -0.67
CA ASP A 76 -6.28 6.70 -1.00
C ASP A 76 -7.73 6.39 -1.41
N GLY A 77 -7.96 5.23 -2.01
CA GLY A 77 -9.29 4.78 -2.45
C GLY A 77 -10.31 4.54 -1.33
N VAL A 78 -9.86 4.40 -0.08
CA VAL A 78 -10.75 4.34 1.10
C VAL A 78 -11.09 5.72 1.65
N GLY A 79 -10.48 6.77 1.12
CA GLY A 79 -10.67 8.17 1.51
C GLY A 79 -9.40 8.79 2.11
N TYR A 80 -9.07 9.98 1.67
CA TYR A 80 -7.86 10.69 2.09
C TYR A 80 -7.82 10.97 3.59
N SER A 81 -8.98 11.22 4.21
CA SER A 81 -9.10 11.43 5.65
C SER A 81 -8.75 10.21 6.50
N TRP A 82 -8.73 9.01 5.92
CA TRP A 82 -8.44 7.77 6.66
C TRP A 82 -7.04 7.78 7.27
N ILE A 83 -6.04 8.22 6.51
CA ILE A 83 -4.64 8.30 6.98
C ILE A 83 -4.55 9.27 8.16
N ASP A 84 -5.15 10.45 8.03
CA ASP A 84 -5.11 11.47 9.08
C ASP A 84 -5.88 11.03 10.32
N THR A 85 -7.00 10.35 10.14
CA THR A 85 -7.78 9.77 11.25
C THR A 85 -6.98 8.71 12.01
N LEU A 86 -6.26 7.82 11.31
CA LEU A 86 -5.39 6.83 11.96
C LEU A 86 -4.23 7.49 12.71
N LYS A 87 -3.59 8.49 12.10
CA LYS A 87 -2.52 9.24 12.77
C LYS A 87 -3.02 9.93 14.04
N ALA A 88 -4.19 10.56 13.99
CA ALA A 88 -4.80 11.21 15.16
C ALA A 88 -5.15 10.19 16.26
N LEU A 89 -5.79 9.08 15.89
CA LEU A 89 -6.14 8.00 16.81
C LEU A 89 -4.91 7.44 17.51
N THR A 90 -3.87 7.15 16.75
CA THR A 90 -2.65 6.54 17.32
C THR A 90 -1.83 7.55 18.13
N ALA A 91 -1.86 8.84 17.77
CA ALA A 91 -1.25 9.90 18.57
C ALA A 91 -1.89 10.04 19.95
N GLU A 92 -3.20 9.82 20.05
CA GLU A 92 -3.94 9.82 21.31
C GLU A 92 -3.74 8.49 22.09
N ALA A 93 -3.76 7.37 21.39
CA ALA A 93 -3.68 6.03 22.01
C ALA A 93 -2.30 5.68 22.56
N VAL A 94 -1.22 6.30 22.04
CA VAL A 94 0.17 5.99 22.42
C VAL A 94 0.84 7.24 22.99
N SER A 95 1.28 7.14 24.23
CA SER A 95 1.98 8.23 24.91
C SER A 95 3.44 8.39 24.43
N ASP A 96 4.03 9.56 24.66
CA ASP A 96 5.45 9.78 24.36
C ASP A 96 6.35 8.94 25.28
N GLU A 97 5.92 8.67 26.50
CA GLU A 97 6.61 7.78 27.43
C GLU A 97 6.65 6.33 26.89
N GLN A 98 5.53 5.84 26.36
CA GLN A 98 5.50 4.53 25.73
C GLN A 98 6.43 4.46 24.50
N MET A 99 6.51 5.50 23.71
CA MET A 99 7.46 5.57 22.60
C MET A 99 8.90 5.61 23.05
N ALA A 100 9.22 6.33 24.12
CA ALA A 100 10.58 6.36 24.67
C ALA A 100 11.06 4.97 25.11
N HIS A 101 10.17 4.12 25.60
CA HIS A 101 10.44 2.74 26.01
C HIS A 101 10.14 1.68 24.95
N ALA A 102 9.92 2.09 23.70
CA ALA A 102 9.54 1.17 22.62
C ALA A 102 10.56 0.04 22.39
N ALA A 103 11.85 0.36 22.44
CA ALA A 103 12.93 -0.62 22.25
C ALA A 103 13.00 -1.67 23.38
N GLU A 104 12.67 -1.28 24.61
CA GLU A 104 12.63 -2.19 25.75
C GLU A 104 11.44 -3.15 25.62
N ARG A 105 10.28 -2.64 25.24
CA ARG A 105 9.07 -3.45 25.07
C ARG A 105 9.10 -4.32 23.82
N PHE A 106 9.64 -3.81 22.72
CA PHE A 106 9.69 -4.46 21.42
C PHE A 106 11.12 -4.46 20.85
N PRO A 107 12.02 -5.31 21.39
CA PRO A 107 13.41 -5.36 20.93
C PRO A 107 13.55 -5.89 19.49
N ILE A 108 12.53 -6.58 18.99
CA ILE A 108 12.46 -7.08 17.61
C ILE A 108 11.41 -6.27 16.87
N ASN A 109 11.76 -5.71 15.71
CA ASN A 109 10.91 -4.83 14.95
C ASN A 109 10.39 -3.65 15.79
N THR A 110 11.33 -2.95 16.42
CA THR A 110 11.06 -1.78 17.26
C THR A 110 10.33 -0.71 16.46
N PRO A 111 9.14 -0.29 16.89
CA PRO A 111 8.36 0.73 16.21
C PRO A 111 9.09 2.09 16.25
N GLN A 112 9.01 2.85 15.16
CA GLN A 112 9.67 4.13 14.99
C GLN A 112 8.72 5.32 15.19
N ASN A 113 7.42 5.07 15.18
CA ASN A 113 6.37 6.07 15.40
C ASN A 113 5.19 5.46 16.16
N LYS A 114 4.23 6.33 16.58
CA LYS A 114 3.08 5.91 17.39
C LYS A 114 2.13 4.97 16.64
N GLU A 115 2.00 5.12 15.35
CA GLU A 115 1.17 4.24 14.52
C GLU A 115 1.77 2.83 14.47
N GLU A 116 3.07 2.71 14.21
CA GLU A 116 3.77 1.42 14.26
C GLU A 116 3.71 0.79 15.66
N TYR A 117 3.84 1.60 16.72
CA TYR A 117 3.72 1.12 18.10
C TYR A 117 2.32 0.55 18.38
N TYR A 118 1.29 1.23 17.93
CA TYR A 118 -0.09 0.79 18.09
C TYR A 118 -0.32 -0.58 17.41
N TYR A 119 0.06 -0.72 16.15
CA TYR A 119 -0.06 -1.99 15.43
C TYR A 119 0.83 -3.09 16.03
N ARG A 120 2.05 -2.73 16.45
CA ARG A 120 2.96 -3.70 17.09
C ARG A 120 2.41 -4.20 18.42
N SER A 121 1.68 -3.37 19.15
CA SER A 121 1.02 -3.77 20.40
C SER A 121 -0.09 -4.78 20.16
N ILE A 122 -0.96 -4.52 19.19
CA ILE A 122 -2.03 -5.46 18.80
C ILE A 122 -1.43 -6.79 18.30
N PHE A 123 -0.39 -6.73 17.47
CA PHE A 123 0.29 -7.93 17.01
C PHE A 123 0.85 -8.76 18.17
N GLN A 124 1.45 -8.10 19.17
CA GLN A 124 2.02 -8.77 20.35
C GLN A 124 0.96 -9.48 21.21
N GLU A 125 -0.26 -8.95 21.28
CA GLU A 125 -1.37 -9.58 22.00
C GLU A 125 -1.78 -10.91 21.36
N HIS A 126 -1.81 -10.95 20.04
CA HIS A 126 -2.19 -12.15 19.29
C HIS A 126 -1.04 -13.12 19.05
N PHE A 127 0.18 -12.62 18.92
CA PHE A 127 1.38 -13.38 18.57
C PHE A 127 2.57 -13.01 19.49
N PRO A 128 2.58 -13.47 20.75
CA PRO A 128 3.54 -12.99 21.76
C PRO A 128 4.97 -13.55 21.60
N SER A 129 5.18 -14.55 20.74
CA SER A 129 6.50 -15.17 20.61
C SER A 129 7.50 -14.33 19.80
N GLU A 130 8.77 -14.41 20.16
CA GLU A 130 9.84 -13.77 19.38
C GLU A 130 9.92 -14.29 17.94
N SER A 131 9.66 -15.57 17.73
CA SER A 131 9.65 -16.17 16.40
C SER A 131 8.57 -15.54 15.51
N ALA A 132 7.40 -15.23 16.06
CA ALA A 132 6.36 -14.51 15.36
C ALA A 132 6.81 -13.08 14.99
N ALA A 133 7.42 -12.35 15.93
CA ALA A 133 7.94 -11.01 15.66
C ALA A 133 9.02 -11.02 14.57
N ARG A 134 9.89 -12.04 14.52
CA ARG A 134 10.92 -12.19 13.47
C ARG A 134 10.34 -12.54 12.09
N SER A 135 9.12 -13.04 12.01
CA SER A 135 8.46 -13.35 10.73
C SER A 135 7.85 -12.14 10.05
N VAL A 136 7.72 -11.01 10.74
CA VAL A 136 7.18 -9.78 10.18
C VAL A 136 8.27 -9.07 9.37
N PRO A 137 8.02 -8.73 8.10
CA PRO A 137 8.95 -7.91 7.33
C PRO A 137 9.16 -6.55 7.98
N SER A 138 10.40 -6.17 8.20
CA SER A 138 10.79 -4.91 8.84
C SER A 138 11.72 -4.10 7.96
N VAL A 139 11.32 -3.84 6.74
CA VAL A 139 12.11 -3.00 5.83
C VAL A 139 11.47 -1.62 5.78
N PRO A 140 12.24 -0.55 6.03
CA PRO A 140 11.75 0.79 5.78
C PRO A 140 11.25 0.88 4.34
N SER A 141 10.00 1.28 4.15
CA SER A 141 9.47 1.50 2.81
C SER A 141 8.80 2.86 2.74
N VAL A 142 9.08 3.59 1.68
CA VAL A 142 8.36 4.80 1.31
C VAL A 142 7.47 4.42 0.14
N ALA A 143 6.18 4.69 0.24
CA ALA A 143 5.19 4.35 -0.78
C ALA A 143 5.27 2.87 -1.26
N CYS A 144 5.51 1.92 -0.32
CA CYS A 144 5.69 0.49 -0.60
C CYS A 144 6.85 0.15 -1.55
N SER A 145 7.83 1.04 -1.69
CA SER A 145 8.98 0.86 -2.56
C SER A 145 10.17 0.25 -1.83
N THR A 146 11.00 -0.50 -2.56
CA THR A 146 12.27 -1.00 -2.03
C THR A 146 13.34 0.10 -2.04
N ALA A 147 14.41 -0.08 -1.27
CA ALA A 147 15.52 0.86 -1.25
C ALA A 147 16.13 1.08 -2.64
N GLU A 148 16.19 0.04 -3.47
CA GLU A 148 16.65 0.12 -4.85
C GLU A 148 15.70 0.96 -5.71
N ALA A 149 14.39 0.75 -5.58
CA ALA A 149 13.39 1.53 -6.32
C ALA A 149 13.41 3.01 -5.92
N LEU A 150 13.61 3.31 -4.63
CA LEU A 150 13.77 4.68 -4.13
C LEU A 150 15.04 5.36 -4.70
N ALA A 151 16.07 4.59 -5.00
CA ALA A 151 17.30 5.12 -5.59
C ALA A 151 17.14 5.49 -7.08
N TRP A 152 16.18 4.89 -7.79
CA TRP A 152 15.96 5.15 -9.22
C TRP A 152 15.23 6.46 -9.49
N ASP A 153 14.39 6.92 -8.57
CA ASP A 153 13.64 8.15 -8.74
C ASP A 153 14.04 9.20 -7.69
N ALA A 154 14.56 10.33 -8.17
CA ALA A 154 14.99 11.44 -7.31
C ALA A 154 13.81 12.05 -6.51
N ALA A 155 12.58 11.91 -6.98
CA ALA A 155 11.38 12.38 -6.28
C ALA A 155 11.20 11.71 -4.92
N PHE A 156 11.64 10.46 -4.77
CA PHE A 156 11.54 9.73 -3.50
C PHE A 156 12.63 10.08 -2.47
N LYS A 157 13.72 10.74 -2.88
CA LYS A 157 14.88 11.00 -1.98
C LYS A 157 14.57 11.96 -0.84
N ASN A 158 13.57 12.81 -0.98
CA ASN A 158 13.22 13.85 -0.02
C ASN A 158 11.82 13.63 0.61
N MET A 159 11.25 12.44 0.47
CA MET A 159 9.94 12.15 1.00
C MET A 159 10.00 11.69 2.45
N ASN A 160 9.40 12.45 3.34
CA ASN A 160 9.21 12.09 4.74
C ASN A 160 7.86 11.38 5.00
N GLU A 161 7.00 11.33 3.99
CA GLU A 161 5.66 10.75 4.10
C GLU A 161 5.64 9.38 3.42
N PRO A 162 5.43 8.28 4.15
CA PRO A 162 5.43 6.92 3.59
C PRO A 162 4.15 6.57 2.82
N SER A 163 3.14 7.43 2.84
CA SER A 163 1.88 7.20 2.12
C SER A 163 2.02 7.48 0.62
N GLY A 164 1.05 6.94 -0.16
CA GLY A 164 0.97 7.20 -1.59
C GLY A 164 0.80 8.67 -1.96
N ARG A 165 0.32 9.51 -1.03
CA ARG A 165 0.21 10.97 -1.18
C ARG A 165 1.55 11.67 -1.41
N ALA A 166 2.65 11.01 -1.08
CA ALA A 166 3.99 11.53 -1.32
C ALA A 166 4.32 11.63 -2.82
N VAL A 167 3.60 10.96 -3.70
CA VAL A 167 3.77 11.04 -5.15
C VAL A 167 2.98 12.22 -5.70
N LYS A 168 3.49 13.43 -5.48
CA LYS A 168 2.93 14.66 -6.04
C LYS A 168 2.94 14.60 -7.57
N GLY A 169 1.84 15.02 -8.19
CA GLY A 169 1.66 15.07 -9.64
C GLY A 169 0.81 13.97 -10.23
N VAL A 170 0.54 12.89 -9.48
CA VAL A 170 -0.39 11.83 -9.92
C VAL A 170 -1.82 12.09 -9.42
N HIS A 171 -1.97 12.89 -8.36
CA HIS A 171 -3.24 13.12 -7.66
C HIS A 171 -3.51 14.61 -7.39
N GLU A 172 -2.93 15.53 -8.15
CA GLU A 172 -3.12 16.98 -7.91
C GLU A 172 -4.58 17.40 -7.87
N GLU A 173 -5.40 16.86 -8.77
CA GLU A 173 -6.84 17.17 -8.85
C GLU A 173 -7.65 16.63 -7.65
N ALA A 174 -7.16 15.63 -6.95
CA ALA A 174 -7.86 15.00 -5.83
C ALA A 174 -7.65 15.74 -4.48
N TYR A 175 -6.66 16.64 -4.43
CA TYR A 175 -6.38 17.45 -3.24
C TYR A 175 -7.10 18.80 -3.25
N ASP A 176 -7.63 19.21 -4.41
CA ASP A 176 -8.32 20.50 -4.59
C ASP A 176 -9.85 20.37 -4.47
N SER A 177 -10.37 19.20 -4.17
CA SER A 177 -11.79 18.91 -3.95
C SER A 177 -12.06 18.57 -2.47
#